data_9b7018926e09d4801e933620179599ac
#
_entry.id   9b7018926e09d4801e933620179599ac
#
_cell.length_a   1.000
_cell.length_b   1.000
_cell.length_c   1.000
_cell.angle_alpha   90.00
_cell.angle_beta   90.00
_cell.angle_gamma   90.00
#
_symmetry.space_group_name_H-M   'P 1'
#
loop_
_entity.id
_entity.type
_entity.pdbx_description
1 polymer ?
#
loop_
_entity_poly.entity_id
_entity_poly.type
_entity_poly.pdbx_seq_one_letter_code
_entity_poly.pdbx_strand_id
1 'polypeptide(L)'
;MVEVINGIQQIGIGVLDTKTVFNWYRKHLGFNVLLFKDEAVASLMTRYTNGKAEKRDAYLSLNLVGGGGLEIWQFKDRLPAAAQNDIVLGDLGIYAMKIRCKDLVAMHGYLEHIGVLQLTDIIKTLPHSASFYFDDPFGNKVQMVQDSYMFSAEKSKCGGVMGAVIGVSNMERSIEFYKRMLGYTVVLYDDIETNGTAANKKYRKVILGQNRKHIGGFGDLLGPTQLELVEMLQGTPTKIFKDRLWGDLGYIHLCFDVQGMDSLREKAKILKTPFTVDSSNSFDMGDAAGHFSYIEDPDGTLIELVETHKVPIVKSLGIYLNLKKRDPYKTLPKWLVKSLGLHKVSKDL
;
A
#
# COMPACT_ATOMS: atom_id res chain seq x y z
N MET A 1 11.42 11.36 -21.96
CA MET A 1 10.69 12.01 -20.83
C MET A 1 11.15 11.32 -19.55
N VAL A 2 11.17 12.03 -18.45
CA VAL A 2 11.67 11.50 -17.16
C VAL A 2 10.51 10.81 -16.44
N GLU A 3 10.74 9.57 -15.96
CA GLU A 3 9.83 8.86 -15.07
C GLU A 3 10.49 8.67 -13.71
N VAL A 4 9.72 8.83 -12.64
CA VAL A 4 10.19 8.62 -11.27
C VAL A 4 9.14 7.85 -10.49
N ILE A 5 9.57 6.80 -9.80
CA ILE A 5 8.75 6.07 -8.82
C ILE A 5 9.23 6.50 -7.45
N ASN A 6 8.45 7.27 -6.71
CA ASN A 6 8.91 7.90 -5.45
C ASN A 6 8.88 6.94 -4.26
N GLY A 7 7.99 5.96 -4.29
CA GLY A 7 7.80 4.97 -3.23
C GLY A 7 6.35 4.50 -3.16
N ILE A 8 6.03 3.69 -2.17
CA ILE A 8 4.66 3.24 -1.92
C ILE A 8 3.89 4.38 -1.28
N GLN A 9 2.88 4.90 -1.98
CA GLN A 9 2.04 5.99 -1.50
C GLN A 9 1.01 5.49 -0.50
N GLN A 10 0.36 4.37 -0.81
CA GLN A 10 -0.70 3.77 0.04
C GLN A 10 -0.95 2.32 -0.34
N ILE A 11 -1.71 1.64 0.50
CA ILE A 11 -2.36 0.38 0.19
C ILE A 11 -3.88 0.56 0.28
N GLY A 12 -4.62 0.07 -0.72
CA GLY A 12 -6.08 0.11 -0.75
C GLY A 12 -6.67 -1.07 0.03
N ILE A 13 -7.65 -0.80 0.90
CA ILE A 13 -8.33 -1.80 1.71
C ILE A 13 -9.84 -1.69 1.51
N GLY A 14 -10.48 -2.73 0.99
CA GLY A 14 -11.93 -2.86 0.94
C GLY A 14 -12.50 -3.24 2.31
N VAL A 15 -13.52 -2.52 2.76
CA VAL A 15 -14.08 -2.67 4.11
C VAL A 15 -15.60 -2.58 4.14
N LEU A 16 -16.22 -3.02 5.24
CA LEU A 16 -17.65 -2.86 5.50
C LEU A 16 -18.02 -1.46 5.98
N ASP A 17 -17.13 -0.80 6.72
CA ASP A 17 -17.37 0.53 7.28
C ASP A 17 -16.05 1.32 7.38
N THR A 18 -15.91 2.36 6.55
CA THR A 18 -14.70 3.19 6.47
C THR A 18 -14.38 3.88 7.79
N LYS A 19 -15.39 4.34 8.50
CA LYS A 19 -15.25 5.09 9.74
C LYS A 19 -14.70 4.23 10.88
N THR A 20 -15.25 3.05 11.07
CA THR A 20 -14.81 2.08 12.09
C THR A 20 -13.36 1.65 11.84
N VAL A 21 -13.04 1.33 10.57
CA VAL A 21 -11.69 0.91 10.18
C VAL A 21 -10.68 2.06 10.37
N PHE A 22 -11.00 3.25 9.90
CA PHE A 22 -10.15 4.43 10.10
C PHE A 22 -9.88 4.70 11.59
N ASN A 23 -10.93 4.67 12.44
CA ASN A 23 -10.78 4.93 13.88
C ASN A 23 -9.84 3.90 14.54
N TRP A 24 -9.92 2.63 14.15
CA TRP A 24 -9.03 1.60 14.67
C TRP A 24 -7.57 1.84 14.27
N TYR A 25 -7.29 2.03 12.97
CA TYR A 25 -5.94 2.28 12.46
C TYR A 25 -5.35 3.59 13.00
N ARG A 26 -6.18 4.62 13.10
CA ARG A 26 -5.79 5.89 13.74
C ARG A 26 -5.36 5.70 15.18
N LYS A 27 -6.16 5.00 15.97
CA LYS A 27 -5.95 4.81 17.41
C LYS A 27 -4.77 3.90 17.72
N HIS A 28 -4.65 2.80 17.02
CA HIS A 28 -3.72 1.73 17.37
C HIS A 28 -2.42 1.75 16.55
N LEU A 29 -2.46 2.20 15.30
CA LEU A 29 -1.31 2.20 14.40
C LEU A 29 -0.89 3.61 13.94
N GLY A 30 -1.54 4.67 14.43
CA GLY A 30 -1.11 6.05 14.21
C GLY A 30 -1.38 6.61 12.82
N PHE A 31 -2.28 6.00 12.02
CA PHE A 31 -2.75 6.55 10.74
C PHE A 31 -3.77 7.66 10.96
N ASN A 32 -3.34 8.74 11.62
CA ASN A 32 -4.22 9.76 12.18
C ASN A 32 -4.33 11.04 11.34
N VAL A 33 -3.60 11.17 10.24
CA VAL A 33 -3.70 12.31 9.33
C VAL A 33 -4.66 11.96 8.21
N LEU A 34 -5.88 12.49 8.25
CA LEU A 34 -6.91 12.25 7.26
C LEU A 34 -6.78 13.26 6.12
N LEU A 35 -6.17 12.86 5.00
CA LEU A 35 -5.93 13.73 3.86
C LEU A 35 -7.20 14.05 3.10
N PHE A 36 -8.01 13.05 2.83
CA PHE A 36 -9.34 13.23 2.28
C PHE A 36 -10.34 12.22 2.83
N LYS A 37 -11.57 12.62 2.77
CA LYS A 37 -12.77 11.82 2.91
C LYS A 37 -13.68 12.21 1.75
N ASP A 38 -14.03 11.24 0.90
CA ASP A 38 -14.74 11.51 -0.33
C ASP A 38 -15.76 10.42 -0.65
N GLU A 39 -16.99 10.84 -0.94
CA GLU A 39 -18.06 9.97 -1.44
C GLU A 39 -18.29 10.30 -2.91
N ALA A 40 -18.07 9.33 -3.78
CA ALA A 40 -18.18 9.49 -5.23
C ALA A 40 -18.56 8.19 -5.93
N VAL A 41 -18.71 8.26 -7.25
CA VAL A 41 -18.94 7.11 -8.12
C VAL A 41 -17.62 6.67 -8.74
N ALA A 42 -17.24 5.40 -8.60
CA ALA A 42 -16.04 4.81 -9.16
C ALA A 42 -16.23 4.47 -10.65
N SER A 43 -16.52 5.46 -11.48
CA SER A 43 -16.92 5.30 -12.88
C SER A 43 -15.82 4.70 -13.78
N LEU A 44 -14.55 4.87 -13.43
CA LEU A 44 -13.42 4.33 -14.20
C LEU A 44 -13.11 2.87 -13.87
N MET A 45 -13.64 2.33 -12.76
CA MET A 45 -13.33 0.98 -12.28
C MET A 45 -14.25 -0.11 -12.83
N THR A 46 -15.10 0.20 -13.80
CA THR A 46 -16.10 -0.73 -14.39
C THR A 46 -15.51 -2.03 -14.92
N ARG A 47 -14.26 -2.02 -15.39
CA ARG A 47 -13.52 -3.23 -15.78
C ARG A 47 -13.44 -4.26 -14.63
N TYR A 48 -13.33 -3.79 -13.39
CA TYR A 48 -13.13 -4.61 -12.18
C TYR A 48 -14.38 -4.74 -11.32
N THR A 49 -15.51 -4.18 -11.77
CA THR A 49 -16.79 -4.19 -11.07
C THR A 49 -17.93 -4.73 -11.95
N ASN A 50 -17.62 -5.70 -12.85
CA ASN A 50 -18.58 -6.31 -13.77
C ASN A 50 -19.37 -5.29 -14.61
N GLY A 51 -18.70 -4.23 -15.08
CA GLY A 51 -19.30 -3.20 -15.93
C GLY A 51 -20.15 -2.16 -15.19
N LYS A 52 -20.23 -2.21 -13.85
CA LYS A 52 -21.02 -1.26 -13.05
C LYS A 52 -20.16 -0.16 -12.45
N ALA A 53 -20.60 1.08 -12.58
CA ALA A 53 -20.07 2.21 -11.84
C ALA A 53 -20.77 2.27 -10.48
N GLU A 54 -20.03 1.98 -9.40
CA GLU A 54 -20.60 1.86 -8.05
C GLU A 54 -20.25 3.08 -7.19
N LYS A 55 -21.15 3.49 -6.31
CA LYS A 55 -20.88 4.52 -5.30
C LYS A 55 -19.95 3.97 -4.23
N ARG A 56 -19.01 4.82 -3.79
CA ARG A 56 -18.04 4.47 -2.77
C ARG A 56 -17.86 5.60 -1.76
N ASP A 57 -17.48 5.26 -0.55
CA ASP A 57 -16.88 6.15 0.45
C ASP A 57 -15.40 5.79 0.61
N ALA A 58 -14.51 6.77 0.57
CA ALA A 58 -13.07 6.53 0.63
C ALA A 58 -12.39 7.50 1.60
N TYR A 59 -11.51 6.97 2.43
CA TYR A 59 -10.68 7.73 3.37
C TYR A 59 -9.22 7.46 3.05
N LEU A 60 -8.43 8.52 2.82
CA LEU A 60 -6.97 8.40 2.75
C LEU A 60 -6.35 8.94 4.03
N SER A 61 -5.63 8.08 4.72
CA SER A 61 -4.96 8.44 5.97
C SER A 61 -3.47 8.12 5.94
N LEU A 62 -2.69 8.97 6.61
CA LEU A 62 -1.24 8.83 6.73
C LEU A 62 -0.79 8.73 8.19
N ASN A 63 0.41 8.14 8.36
CA ASN A 63 1.19 8.17 9.59
C ASN A 63 2.46 9.01 9.38
N LEU A 64 2.60 10.14 10.07
CA LEU A 64 3.74 11.06 9.91
C LEU A 64 5.05 10.59 10.56
N VAL A 65 5.09 9.43 11.20
CA VAL A 65 6.39 8.80 11.52
C VAL A 65 7.13 8.48 10.23
N GLY A 66 6.42 8.15 9.16
CA GLY A 66 6.94 7.93 7.82
C GLY A 66 6.54 6.57 7.25
N GLY A 67 6.31 6.57 5.95
CA GLY A 67 5.78 5.45 5.16
C GLY A 67 4.55 5.87 4.37
N GLY A 68 4.04 4.96 3.56
CA GLY A 68 2.78 5.12 2.83
C GLY A 68 1.56 5.11 3.74
N GLY A 69 0.43 5.50 3.19
CA GLY A 69 -0.85 5.60 3.87
C GLY A 69 -1.74 4.36 3.69
N LEU A 70 -2.97 4.53 4.15
CA LEU A 70 -4.08 3.61 3.92
C LEU A 70 -5.16 4.33 3.14
N GLU A 71 -5.63 3.70 2.06
CA GLU A 71 -6.83 4.11 1.36
C GLU A 71 -7.94 3.11 1.69
N ILE A 72 -8.89 3.54 2.51
CA ILE A 72 -9.94 2.70 3.07
C ILE A 72 -11.20 2.89 2.23
N TRP A 73 -11.70 1.83 1.57
CA TRP A 73 -12.79 1.84 0.61
C TRP A 73 -14.02 1.09 1.10
N GLN A 74 -15.18 1.72 1.00
CA GLN A 74 -16.46 1.08 1.25
C GLN A 74 -17.38 1.32 0.06
N PHE A 75 -17.88 0.26 -0.57
CA PHE A 75 -18.99 0.39 -1.53
C PHE A 75 -20.31 0.65 -0.82
N LYS A 76 -21.11 1.55 -1.39
CA LYS A 76 -22.40 1.98 -0.82
C LYS A 76 -23.58 1.31 -1.54
N ASP A 77 -23.41 0.90 -2.79
CA ASP A 77 -24.49 0.32 -3.62
C ASP A 77 -24.61 -1.21 -3.44
N ARG A 78 -23.62 -1.84 -2.82
CA ARG A 78 -23.61 -3.28 -2.51
C ARG A 78 -22.83 -3.59 -1.24
N LEU A 79 -23.11 -4.75 -0.69
CA LEU A 79 -22.30 -5.31 0.40
C LEU A 79 -21.00 -5.89 -0.19
N PRO A 80 -19.80 -5.49 0.30
CA PRO A 80 -18.55 -6.09 -0.14
C PRO A 80 -18.49 -7.58 0.23
N ALA A 81 -18.02 -8.41 -0.71
CA ALA A 81 -17.88 -9.85 -0.49
C ALA A 81 -16.59 -10.18 0.26
N ALA A 82 -16.66 -11.13 1.19
CA ALA A 82 -15.50 -11.74 1.82
C ALA A 82 -14.90 -12.83 0.93
N ALA A 83 -13.63 -13.21 1.19
CA ALA A 83 -13.05 -14.41 0.59
C ALA A 83 -13.85 -15.64 0.99
N GLN A 84 -14.08 -16.55 0.03
CA GLN A 84 -14.85 -17.78 0.29
C GLN A 84 -14.02 -18.83 1.04
N ASN A 85 -12.70 -18.77 0.89
CA ASN A 85 -11.75 -19.68 1.55
C ASN A 85 -10.74 -18.88 2.37
N ASP A 86 -10.09 -19.55 3.31
CA ASP A 86 -8.98 -18.97 4.05
C ASP A 86 -7.85 -18.58 3.09
N ILE A 87 -7.40 -17.35 3.20
CA ILE A 87 -6.26 -16.85 2.45
C ILE A 87 -5.00 -17.34 3.11
N VAL A 88 -4.17 -18.08 2.37
CA VAL A 88 -2.92 -18.66 2.87
C VAL A 88 -1.71 -17.98 2.22
N LEU A 89 -0.55 -18.06 2.89
CA LEU A 89 0.69 -17.53 2.34
C LEU A 89 0.98 -18.15 0.97
N GLY A 90 1.31 -17.32 -0.01
CA GLY A 90 1.56 -17.72 -1.40
C GLY A 90 0.32 -17.77 -2.29
N ASP A 91 -0.88 -17.51 -1.78
CA ASP A 91 -2.04 -17.22 -2.63
C ASP A 91 -1.81 -15.94 -3.43
N LEU A 92 -2.24 -15.92 -4.70
CA LEU A 92 -1.91 -14.89 -5.68
C LEU A 92 -2.62 -13.57 -5.39
N GLY A 93 -1.83 -12.53 -5.16
CA GLY A 93 -2.30 -11.20 -4.77
C GLY A 93 -1.64 -10.71 -3.48
N ILE A 94 -2.16 -9.64 -2.90
CA ILE A 94 -1.61 -9.03 -1.68
C ILE A 94 -2.07 -9.84 -0.46
N TYR A 95 -1.15 -10.58 0.14
CA TYR A 95 -1.39 -11.39 1.32
C TYR A 95 -1.38 -10.56 2.62
N ALA A 96 -0.42 -9.65 2.74
CA ALA A 96 -0.26 -8.82 3.93
C ALA A 96 0.30 -7.44 3.60
N MET A 97 -0.11 -6.45 4.37
CA MET A 97 0.51 -5.14 4.40
C MET A 97 1.74 -5.18 5.32
N LYS A 98 2.84 -4.53 4.91
CA LYS A 98 4.06 -4.36 5.73
C LYS A 98 4.10 -2.97 6.33
N ILE A 99 4.16 -2.88 7.65
CA ILE A 99 4.26 -1.61 8.41
C ILE A 99 5.62 -1.54 9.10
N ARG A 100 6.30 -0.41 8.98
CA ARG A 100 7.57 -0.20 9.68
C ARG A 100 7.35 0.01 11.18
N CYS A 101 8.24 -0.56 11.99
CA CYS A 101 8.20 -0.44 13.43
C CYS A 101 9.62 -0.39 14.00
N LYS A 102 9.91 0.63 14.82
CA LYS A 102 11.22 0.79 15.44
C LYS A 102 11.44 -0.17 16.60
N ASP A 103 10.43 -0.37 17.42
CA ASP A 103 10.46 -1.22 18.61
C ASP A 103 9.40 -2.32 18.49
N LEU A 104 9.81 -3.46 17.92
CA LEU A 104 8.91 -4.60 17.71
C LEU A 104 8.44 -5.21 19.04
N VAL A 105 9.30 -5.24 20.07
CA VAL A 105 8.94 -5.84 21.35
C VAL A 105 7.84 -5.05 22.04
N ALA A 106 8.00 -3.72 22.10
CA ALA A 106 6.98 -2.83 22.67
C ALA A 106 5.67 -2.87 21.85
N MET A 107 5.77 -2.99 20.50
CA MET A 107 4.59 -3.06 19.64
C MET A 107 3.88 -4.40 19.76
N HIS A 108 4.62 -5.51 19.81
CA HIS A 108 4.08 -6.86 20.02
C HIS A 108 3.30 -6.94 21.35
N GLY A 109 3.92 -6.56 22.47
CA GLY A 109 3.24 -6.55 23.78
C GLY A 109 2.01 -5.64 23.81
N TYR A 110 2.04 -4.52 23.07
CA TYR A 110 0.86 -3.65 22.94
C TYR A 110 -0.29 -4.35 22.18
N LEU A 111 0.02 -4.99 21.05
CA LEU A 111 -0.98 -5.69 20.24
C LEU A 111 -1.56 -6.89 20.98
N GLU A 112 -0.73 -7.62 21.74
CA GLU A 112 -1.16 -8.68 22.64
C GLU A 112 -2.13 -8.14 23.71
N HIS A 113 -1.80 -7.02 24.35
CA HIS A 113 -2.63 -6.39 25.36
C HIS A 113 -4.01 -5.97 24.82
N ILE A 114 -4.10 -5.47 23.58
CA ILE A 114 -5.39 -5.11 22.96
C ILE A 114 -6.12 -6.29 22.33
N GLY A 115 -5.53 -7.49 22.35
CA GLY A 115 -6.18 -8.74 21.96
C GLY A 115 -6.36 -8.90 20.45
N VAL A 116 -5.37 -8.49 19.60
CA VAL A 116 -5.42 -8.79 18.16
C VAL A 116 -5.36 -10.29 17.90
N LEU A 117 -5.91 -10.71 16.77
CA LEU A 117 -5.94 -12.13 16.42
C LEU A 117 -4.66 -12.57 15.69
N GLN A 118 -4.36 -13.86 15.72
CA GLN A 118 -3.27 -14.50 14.97
C GLN A 118 -1.90 -13.81 15.17
N LEU A 119 -1.64 -13.29 16.38
CA LEU A 119 -0.36 -12.68 16.70
C LEU A 119 0.73 -13.76 16.75
N THR A 120 1.73 -13.63 15.87
CA THR A 120 2.86 -14.58 15.81
C THR A 120 4.04 -14.10 16.65
N ASP A 121 4.96 -15.00 16.96
CA ASP A 121 6.23 -14.62 17.57
C ASP A 121 7.05 -13.69 16.67
N ILE A 122 7.95 -12.92 17.30
CA ILE A 122 8.93 -12.11 16.59
C ILE A 122 10.02 -13.03 16.03
N ILE A 123 10.14 -13.06 14.70
CA ILE A 123 11.15 -13.88 14.00
C ILE A 123 12.15 -12.99 13.27
N LYS A 124 13.41 -13.44 13.18
CA LYS A 124 14.42 -12.80 12.34
C LYS A 124 14.14 -13.15 10.87
N THR A 125 13.92 -12.16 10.05
CA THR A 125 13.68 -12.34 8.61
C THR A 125 14.93 -12.04 7.78
N LEU A 126 15.76 -11.08 8.25
CA LEU A 126 17.02 -10.66 7.63
C LEU A 126 18.10 -10.56 8.73
N PRO A 127 19.41 -10.51 8.40
CA PRO A 127 20.48 -10.41 9.40
C PRO A 127 20.28 -9.28 10.42
N HIS A 128 19.63 -8.18 9.98
CA HIS A 128 19.43 -6.99 10.82
C HIS A 128 17.94 -6.56 10.86
N SER A 129 17.01 -7.43 10.51
CA SER A 129 15.59 -7.14 10.55
C SER A 129 14.79 -8.32 11.08
N ALA A 130 13.83 -8.01 11.92
CA ALA A 130 12.87 -8.96 12.46
C ALA A 130 11.46 -8.55 12.06
N SER A 131 10.52 -9.46 12.16
CA SER A 131 9.11 -9.18 11.89
C SER A 131 8.19 -10.13 12.65
N PHE A 132 6.93 -9.76 12.73
CA PHE A 132 5.84 -10.63 13.18
C PHE A 132 4.56 -10.28 12.43
N TYR A 133 3.61 -11.21 12.46
CA TYR A 133 2.29 -11.03 11.84
C TYR A 133 1.19 -10.95 12.90
N PHE A 134 0.10 -10.30 12.54
CA PHE A 134 -1.17 -10.35 13.25
C PHE A 134 -2.32 -10.10 12.26
N ASP A 135 -3.54 -10.44 12.67
CA ASP A 135 -4.74 -10.08 11.93
C ASP A 135 -5.39 -8.87 12.60
N ASP A 136 -5.74 -7.85 11.80
CA ASP A 136 -6.54 -6.73 12.27
C ASP A 136 -7.98 -7.22 12.58
N PRO A 137 -8.82 -6.43 13.29
CA PRO A 137 -10.19 -6.83 13.61
C PRO A 137 -11.09 -7.01 12.38
N PHE A 138 -10.63 -6.66 11.20
CA PHE A 138 -11.38 -6.72 9.94
C PHE A 138 -10.94 -7.87 9.04
N GLY A 139 -10.04 -8.73 9.55
CA GLY A 139 -9.55 -9.92 8.86
C GLY A 139 -8.39 -9.69 7.90
N ASN A 140 -7.73 -8.51 7.95
CA ASN A 140 -6.56 -8.24 7.12
C ASN A 140 -5.27 -8.62 7.87
N LYS A 141 -4.39 -9.34 7.18
CA LYS A 141 -3.10 -9.72 7.74
C LYS A 141 -2.09 -8.58 7.64
N VAL A 142 -1.45 -8.25 8.75
CA VAL A 142 -0.46 -7.18 8.87
C VAL A 142 0.88 -7.78 9.30
N GLN A 143 1.96 -7.39 8.62
CA GLN A 143 3.33 -7.70 9.03
C GLN A 143 3.99 -6.44 9.62
N MET A 144 4.37 -6.51 10.90
CA MET A 144 5.24 -5.49 11.51
C MET A 144 6.69 -5.84 11.20
N VAL A 145 7.43 -4.87 10.63
CA VAL A 145 8.82 -5.05 10.21
C VAL A 145 9.71 -4.08 10.96
N GLN A 146 10.80 -4.60 11.54
CA GLN A 146 11.80 -3.76 12.21
C GLN A 146 12.47 -2.82 11.19
N ASP A 147 12.30 -1.53 11.41
CA ASP A 147 12.87 -0.49 10.56
C ASP A 147 13.11 0.78 11.39
N SER A 148 14.31 1.32 11.30
CA SER A 148 14.73 2.52 12.02
C SER A 148 14.37 3.82 11.30
N TYR A 149 13.89 3.77 10.05
CA TYR A 149 13.54 4.96 9.30
C TYR A 149 12.43 5.75 9.99
N MET A 150 12.63 7.07 10.05
CA MET A 150 11.67 7.98 10.65
C MET A 150 11.70 9.35 9.94
N PHE A 151 10.57 9.75 9.36
CA PHE A 151 10.40 11.09 8.79
C PHE A 151 10.20 12.14 9.88
N SER A 152 9.34 11.88 10.85
CA SER A 152 9.01 12.78 11.95
C SER A 152 8.90 12.02 13.27
N ALA A 153 9.37 12.65 14.34
CA ALA A 153 9.19 12.13 15.70
C ALA A 153 7.74 12.37 16.14
N GLU A 154 6.94 11.34 16.07
CA GLU A 154 5.53 11.33 16.50
C GLU A 154 5.35 10.40 17.71
N LYS A 155 4.22 10.51 18.39
CA LYS A 155 3.88 9.61 19.52
C LYS A 155 3.39 8.23 19.10
N SER A 156 3.36 7.94 17.80
CA SER A 156 2.96 6.63 17.28
C SER A 156 3.99 5.55 17.59
N LYS A 157 3.53 4.34 17.89
CA LYS A 157 4.37 3.16 18.17
C LYS A 157 5.01 2.56 16.91
N CYS A 158 4.42 2.84 15.73
CA CYS A 158 4.92 2.41 14.42
C CYS A 158 4.83 3.54 13.40
N GLY A 159 5.41 3.33 12.23
CA GLY A 159 5.28 4.19 11.07
C GLY A 159 4.17 3.78 10.12
N GLY A 160 4.25 4.23 8.88
CA GLY A 160 3.31 3.89 7.81
C GLY A 160 3.69 2.64 7.04
N VAL A 161 3.00 2.43 5.92
CA VAL A 161 3.20 1.30 5.02
C VAL A 161 4.60 1.39 4.38
N MET A 162 5.36 0.31 4.43
CA MET A 162 6.67 0.21 3.79
C MET A 162 6.71 -0.85 2.69
N GLY A 163 5.64 -1.63 2.53
CA GLY A 163 5.60 -2.70 1.55
C GLY A 163 4.35 -3.54 1.62
N ALA A 164 4.42 -4.63 0.87
CA ALA A 164 3.42 -5.68 0.89
C ALA A 164 4.08 -7.06 0.74
N VAL A 165 3.40 -8.09 1.22
CA VAL A 165 3.68 -9.50 0.93
C VAL A 165 2.74 -9.90 -0.20
N ILE A 166 3.28 -10.33 -1.33
CA ILE A 166 2.55 -10.61 -2.56
C ILE A 166 2.82 -12.05 -2.98
N GLY A 167 1.77 -12.86 -3.05
CA GLY A 167 1.84 -14.19 -3.60
C GLY A 167 1.94 -14.16 -5.12
N VAL A 168 2.86 -14.94 -5.68
CA VAL A 168 3.16 -15.00 -7.11
C VAL A 168 3.21 -16.43 -7.61
N SER A 169 2.83 -16.65 -8.87
CA SER A 169 2.84 -17.99 -9.49
C SER A 169 4.17 -18.36 -10.11
N ASN A 170 5.04 -17.38 -10.42
CA ASN A 170 6.37 -17.58 -10.96
C ASN A 170 7.30 -16.45 -10.51
N MET A 171 8.25 -16.80 -9.66
CA MET A 171 9.14 -15.84 -9.01
C MET A 171 9.96 -15.02 -10.01
N GLU A 172 10.58 -15.66 -11.00
CA GLU A 172 11.45 -14.96 -11.95
C GLU A 172 10.68 -13.93 -12.80
N ARG A 173 9.48 -14.30 -13.23
CA ARG A 173 8.60 -13.42 -14.01
C ARG A 173 8.18 -12.20 -13.17
N SER A 174 7.87 -12.42 -11.90
CA SER A 174 7.46 -11.34 -10.99
C SER A 174 8.63 -10.44 -10.61
N ILE A 175 9.81 -10.99 -10.31
CA ILE A 175 11.04 -10.21 -10.09
C ILE A 175 11.31 -9.30 -11.28
N GLU A 176 11.27 -9.83 -12.49
CA GLU A 176 11.53 -9.06 -13.72
C GLU A 176 10.51 -7.93 -13.90
N PHE A 177 9.22 -8.19 -13.62
CA PHE A 177 8.18 -7.17 -13.65
C PHE A 177 8.45 -6.05 -12.65
N TYR A 178 8.60 -6.35 -11.36
CA TYR A 178 8.80 -5.34 -10.32
C TYR A 178 10.11 -4.58 -10.50
N LYS A 179 11.16 -5.24 -10.98
CA LYS A 179 12.44 -4.63 -11.32
C LYS A 179 12.31 -3.66 -12.49
N ARG A 180 11.72 -4.09 -13.60
CA ARG A 180 11.66 -3.27 -14.82
C ARG A 180 10.60 -2.18 -14.71
N MET A 181 9.41 -2.50 -14.21
CA MET A 181 8.30 -1.54 -14.15
C MET A 181 8.48 -0.53 -13.02
N LEU A 182 8.86 -1.00 -11.82
CA LEU A 182 8.84 -0.19 -10.59
C LEU A 182 10.23 0.09 -9.98
N GLY A 183 11.31 -0.44 -10.58
CA GLY A 183 12.69 -0.15 -10.15
C GLY A 183 13.12 -0.84 -8.86
N TYR A 184 12.47 -1.95 -8.47
CA TYR A 184 12.90 -2.76 -7.32
C TYR A 184 14.04 -3.70 -7.71
N THR A 185 15.25 -3.15 -7.80
CA THR A 185 16.42 -3.80 -8.41
C THR A 185 17.33 -4.51 -7.42
N VAL A 186 17.17 -4.29 -6.12
CA VAL A 186 18.02 -4.88 -5.09
C VAL A 186 17.32 -6.09 -4.48
N VAL A 187 17.97 -7.26 -4.55
CA VAL A 187 17.53 -8.45 -3.83
C VAL A 187 18.09 -8.37 -2.40
N LEU A 188 17.20 -8.19 -1.42
CA LEU A 188 17.54 -8.12 0.00
C LEU A 188 17.55 -9.52 0.64
N TYR A 189 16.76 -10.43 0.10
CA TYR A 189 16.61 -11.81 0.56
C TYR A 189 16.11 -12.68 -0.59
N ASP A 190 16.62 -13.90 -0.70
CA ASP A 190 16.12 -14.94 -1.61
C ASP A 190 16.44 -16.30 -1.01
N ASP A 191 15.43 -17.02 -0.51
CA ASP A 191 15.62 -18.35 0.06
C ASP A 191 14.32 -19.17 0.01
N ILE A 192 14.47 -20.47 0.23
CA ILE A 192 13.36 -21.42 0.35
C ILE A 192 13.10 -21.66 1.84
N GLU A 193 11.92 -21.29 2.29
CA GLU A 193 11.46 -21.47 3.66
C GLU A 193 10.44 -22.61 3.75
N THR A 194 10.45 -23.31 4.88
CA THR A 194 9.40 -24.27 5.25
C THR A 194 8.54 -23.64 6.34
N ASN A 195 7.25 -23.45 6.08
CA ASN A 195 6.35 -22.97 7.11
C ASN A 195 5.97 -24.15 8.02
N GLY A 196 6.31 -24.05 9.31
CA GLY A 196 6.10 -25.10 10.33
C GLY A 196 4.64 -25.31 10.78
N THR A 197 3.66 -24.67 10.12
CA THR A 197 2.24 -25.01 10.32
C THR A 197 1.90 -26.33 9.62
N ALA A 198 0.85 -27.01 10.05
CA ALA A 198 0.43 -28.41 9.86
C ALA A 198 0.64 -29.11 8.49
N ALA A 199 1.25 -28.49 7.49
CA ALA A 199 1.46 -29.07 6.17
C ALA A 199 2.91 -29.02 5.66
N ASN A 200 3.88 -28.50 6.41
CA ASN A 200 5.30 -28.37 5.98
C ASN A 200 5.46 -27.84 4.55
N LYS A 201 4.61 -26.89 4.14
CA LYS A 201 4.64 -26.33 2.79
C LYS A 201 5.93 -25.54 2.59
N LYS A 202 6.55 -25.71 1.42
CA LYS A 202 7.73 -24.97 1.00
C LYS A 202 7.33 -23.76 0.17
N TYR A 203 7.99 -22.65 0.45
CA TYR A 203 7.83 -21.38 -0.26
C TYR A 203 9.19 -20.84 -0.65
N ARG A 204 9.32 -20.28 -1.87
CA ARG A 204 10.44 -19.39 -2.15
C ARG A 204 9.99 -17.97 -1.80
N LYS A 205 10.80 -17.29 -1.01
CA LYS A 205 10.57 -15.92 -0.57
C LYS A 205 11.68 -15.04 -1.10
N VAL A 206 11.30 -13.96 -1.80
CA VAL A 206 12.25 -12.95 -2.28
C VAL A 206 11.80 -11.59 -1.78
N ILE A 207 12.71 -10.86 -1.12
CA ILE A 207 12.47 -9.48 -0.70
C ILE A 207 13.26 -8.55 -1.64
N LEU A 208 12.53 -7.70 -2.34
CA LEU A 208 13.09 -6.70 -3.25
C LEU A 208 13.07 -5.32 -2.61
N GLY A 209 14.13 -4.55 -2.82
CA GLY A 209 14.26 -3.15 -2.42
C GLY A 209 14.67 -2.26 -3.59
N GLN A 210 14.70 -0.96 -3.34
CA GLN A 210 15.17 0.04 -4.30
C GLN A 210 16.55 0.52 -3.93
N ASN A 211 17.47 0.60 -4.91
CA ASN A 211 18.82 1.13 -4.72
C ASN A 211 18.85 2.62 -5.07
N ARG A 212 18.17 3.44 -4.29
CA ARG A 212 18.20 4.89 -4.51
C ARG A 212 17.91 5.67 -3.23
N LYS A 213 18.36 6.93 -3.21
CA LYS A 213 17.96 7.91 -2.20
C LYS A 213 16.47 8.23 -2.37
N HIS A 214 15.86 8.76 -1.31
CA HIS A 214 14.49 9.28 -1.39
C HIS A 214 14.42 10.39 -2.43
N ILE A 215 13.53 10.27 -3.37
CA ILE A 215 13.30 11.20 -4.46
C ILE A 215 11.82 11.48 -4.63
N GLY A 216 11.51 12.55 -5.36
CA GLY A 216 10.15 12.98 -5.56
C GLY A 216 9.57 13.76 -4.38
N GLY A 217 8.45 14.41 -4.60
CA GLY A 217 7.86 15.34 -3.64
C GLY A 217 7.70 14.76 -2.24
N PHE A 218 7.19 13.55 -2.13
CA PHE A 218 6.92 12.85 -0.86
C PHE A 218 7.97 11.80 -0.51
N GLY A 219 9.06 11.68 -1.27
CA GLY A 219 10.06 10.63 -1.06
C GLY A 219 10.61 10.55 0.37
N ASP A 220 10.82 11.70 1.03
CA ASP A 220 11.24 11.74 2.43
C ASP A 220 10.14 11.24 3.39
N LEU A 221 8.86 11.45 3.11
CA LEU A 221 7.78 10.90 3.93
C LEU A 221 7.67 9.39 3.74
N LEU A 222 7.68 8.93 2.48
CA LEU A 222 7.48 7.52 2.12
C LEU A 222 8.66 6.65 2.61
N GLY A 223 9.89 7.18 2.53
CA GLY A 223 11.09 6.48 2.96
C GLY A 223 11.43 5.23 2.13
N PRO A 224 12.34 4.37 2.62
CA PRO A 224 12.67 3.11 1.96
C PRO A 224 11.47 2.17 1.91
N THR A 225 11.27 1.50 0.79
CA THR A 225 10.17 0.54 0.59
C THR A 225 10.69 -0.81 0.12
N GLN A 226 9.94 -1.87 0.39
CA GLN A 226 10.28 -3.23 0.00
C GLN A 226 9.04 -4.01 -0.44
N LEU A 227 9.23 -4.94 -1.36
CA LEU A 227 8.22 -5.91 -1.78
C LEU A 227 8.70 -7.31 -1.40
N GLU A 228 7.87 -8.07 -0.72
CA GLU A 228 8.12 -9.46 -0.37
C GLU A 228 7.28 -10.35 -1.30
N LEU A 229 7.93 -11.02 -2.24
CA LEU A 229 7.31 -11.96 -3.16
C LEU A 229 7.37 -13.36 -2.58
N VAL A 230 6.26 -14.09 -2.65
CA VAL A 230 6.16 -15.46 -2.12
C VAL A 230 5.59 -16.39 -3.18
N GLU A 231 6.39 -17.35 -3.61
CA GLU A 231 5.97 -18.42 -4.51
C GLU A 231 5.74 -19.71 -3.73
N MET A 232 4.55 -20.29 -3.85
CA MET A 232 4.22 -21.58 -3.26
C MET A 232 4.84 -22.71 -4.09
N LEU A 233 5.83 -23.43 -3.55
CA LEU A 233 6.51 -24.52 -4.25
C LEU A 233 5.77 -25.84 -4.14
N GLN A 234 4.82 -25.97 -3.22
CA GLN A 234 4.02 -27.18 -3.00
C GLN A 234 2.55 -26.83 -2.82
N GLY A 235 1.70 -27.32 -3.71
CA GLY A 235 0.28 -27.01 -3.75
C GLY A 235 -0.07 -26.11 -4.95
N THR A 236 -1.33 -25.68 -4.99
CA THR A 236 -1.85 -24.81 -6.04
C THR A 236 -2.32 -23.52 -5.39
N PRO A 237 -1.67 -22.37 -5.66
CA PRO A 237 -2.11 -21.10 -5.12
C PRO A 237 -3.45 -20.69 -5.73
N THR A 238 -4.29 -20.04 -4.94
CA THR A 238 -5.57 -19.48 -5.37
C THR A 238 -5.47 -17.97 -5.49
N LYS A 239 -6.18 -17.36 -6.43
CA LYS A 239 -6.25 -15.90 -6.46
C LYS A 239 -7.03 -15.38 -5.25
N ILE A 240 -6.44 -14.44 -4.48
CA ILE A 240 -7.06 -13.84 -3.29
C ILE A 240 -8.40 -13.19 -3.64
N PHE A 241 -8.50 -12.55 -4.82
CA PHE A 241 -9.72 -11.94 -5.34
C PHE A 241 -10.48 -12.84 -6.33
N LYS A 242 -10.33 -14.18 -6.24
CA LYS A 242 -11.12 -15.09 -7.06
C LYS A 242 -12.61 -14.89 -6.79
N ASP A 243 -13.38 -14.72 -7.87
CA ASP A 243 -14.84 -14.51 -7.85
C ASP A 243 -15.29 -13.31 -6.99
N ARG A 244 -14.41 -12.34 -6.81
CA ARG A 244 -14.66 -11.07 -6.11
C ARG A 244 -14.35 -9.87 -7.00
N LEU A 245 -14.91 -8.73 -6.65
CA LEU A 245 -14.76 -7.49 -7.39
C LEU A 245 -13.76 -6.56 -6.70
N TRP A 246 -13.21 -5.64 -7.44
CA TRP A 246 -12.43 -4.53 -6.89
C TRP A 246 -13.27 -3.80 -5.83
N GLY A 247 -12.68 -3.54 -4.66
CA GLY A 247 -13.35 -2.94 -3.51
C GLY A 247 -14.10 -3.93 -2.60
N ASP A 248 -14.09 -5.24 -2.88
CA ASP A 248 -14.45 -6.27 -1.90
C ASP A 248 -13.46 -6.34 -0.75
N LEU A 249 -13.80 -7.04 0.34
CA LEU A 249 -13.04 -7.02 1.59
C LEU A 249 -11.57 -7.48 1.38
N GLY A 250 -10.63 -6.80 2.01
CA GLY A 250 -9.20 -7.11 1.93
C GLY A 250 -8.39 -6.11 1.11
N TYR A 251 -7.13 -6.44 0.83
CA TYR A 251 -6.20 -5.55 0.12
C TYR A 251 -6.49 -5.53 -1.37
N ILE A 252 -6.97 -4.41 -1.90
CA ILE A 252 -7.45 -4.24 -3.28
C ILE A 252 -6.31 -3.92 -4.26
N HIS A 253 -5.36 -3.08 -3.86
CA HIS A 253 -4.23 -2.63 -4.68
C HIS A 253 -3.07 -2.13 -3.83
N LEU A 254 -1.88 -2.08 -4.45
CA LEU A 254 -0.72 -1.38 -3.92
C LEU A 254 -0.44 -0.16 -4.78
N CYS A 255 -0.41 1.03 -4.18
CA CYS A 255 -0.27 2.29 -4.88
C CYS A 255 1.13 2.88 -4.76
N PHE A 256 1.65 3.39 -5.87
CA PHE A 256 2.95 4.07 -5.94
C PHE A 256 2.77 5.55 -6.29
N ASP A 257 3.45 6.43 -5.53
CA ASP A 257 3.63 7.82 -5.89
C ASP A 257 4.64 7.92 -7.03
N VAL A 258 4.22 8.52 -8.13
CA VAL A 258 5.00 8.57 -9.37
C VAL A 258 5.04 9.96 -9.98
N GLN A 259 5.95 10.16 -10.92
CA GLN A 259 5.95 11.30 -11.82
C GLN A 259 6.32 10.85 -13.23
N GLY A 260 5.77 11.55 -14.24
CA GLY A 260 5.97 11.22 -15.65
C GLY A 260 5.04 10.12 -16.14
N MET A 261 3.74 10.24 -15.86
CA MET A 261 2.71 9.24 -16.17
C MET A 261 2.68 8.84 -17.66
N ASP A 262 2.92 9.80 -18.59
CA ASP A 262 2.97 9.48 -20.02
C ASP A 262 4.16 8.57 -20.38
N SER A 263 5.32 8.79 -19.74
CA SER A 263 6.48 7.92 -19.93
C SER A 263 6.24 6.53 -19.34
N LEU A 264 5.57 6.46 -18.18
CA LEU A 264 5.17 5.19 -17.55
C LEU A 264 4.15 4.43 -18.42
N ARG A 265 3.23 5.14 -19.09
CA ARG A 265 2.27 4.53 -20.02
C ARG A 265 3.00 3.86 -21.19
N GLU A 266 3.97 4.55 -21.81
CA GLU A 266 4.75 3.98 -22.91
C GLU A 266 5.64 2.81 -22.44
N LYS A 267 6.27 2.93 -21.28
CA LYS A 267 7.02 1.83 -20.65
C LYS A 267 6.13 0.62 -20.39
N ALA A 268 4.94 0.80 -19.84
CA ALA A 268 3.98 -0.26 -19.57
C ALA A 268 3.57 -1.01 -20.88
N LYS A 269 3.36 -0.27 -21.98
CA LYS A 269 3.10 -0.87 -23.30
C LYS A 269 4.28 -1.73 -23.77
N ILE A 270 5.51 -1.21 -23.68
CA ILE A 270 6.73 -1.94 -24.08
C ILE A 270 6.90 -3.21 -23.25
N LEU A 271 6.58 -3.15 -21.95
CA LEU A 271 6.65 -4.29 -21.05
C LEU A 271 5.44 -5.24 -21.16
N LYS A 272 4.50 -4.96 -22.05
CA LYS A 272 3.25 -5.72 -22.24
C LYS A 272 2.36 -5.79 -21.00
N THR A 273 2.42 -4.76 -20.17
CA THR A 273 1.54 -4.55 -18.99
C THR A 273 0.82 -3.21 -19.13
N PRO A 274 -0.02 -3.01 -20.17
CA PRO A 274 -0.62 -1.70 -20.46
C PRO A 274 -1.50 -1.23 -19.32
N PHE A 275 -1.74 0.08 -19.25
CA PHE A 275 -2.71 0.65 -18.34
C PHE A 275 -4.08 0.01 -18.56
N THR A 276 -4.67 -0.50 -17.50
CA THR A 276 -6.01 -1.13 -17.52
C THR A 276 -7.10 -0.13 -17.14
N VAL A 277 -6.73 0.89 -16.36
CA VAL A 277 -7.53 2.07 -16.03
C VAL A 277 -6.62 3.28 -16.16
N ASP A 278 -7.16 4.41 -16.65
CA ASP A 278 -6.42 5.64 -16.84
C ASP A 278 -7.35 6.84 -16.70
N SER A 279 -7.09 7.71 -15.71
CA SER A 279 -7.89 8.89 -15.46
C SER A 279 -7.54 10.08 -16.38
N SER A 280 -6.49 9.97 -17.20
CA SER A 280 -6.11 10.95 -18.26
C SER A 280 -6.08 12.40 -17.81
N ASN A 281 -5.50 12.73 -16.66
CA ASN A 281 -5.46 14.07 -16.07
C ASN A 281 -6.81 14.64 -15.59
N SER A 282 -7.88 13.86 -15.57
CA SER A 282 -9.23 14.29 -15.17
C SER A 282 -9.54 13.98 -13.69
N PHE A 283 -8.56 13.47 -12.94
CA PHE A 283 -8.75 13.13 -11.53
C PHE A 283 -8.73 14.40 -10.67
N ASP A 284 -9.89 14.79 -10.19
CA ASP A 284 -10.09 15.87 -9.23
C ASP A 284 -10.93 15.33 -8.06
N MET A 285 -10.33 15.29 -6.86
CA MET A 285 -11.00 14.95 -5.60
C MET A 285 -11.23 16.22 -4.76
N GLY A 286 -11.52 17.34 -5.42
CA GLY A 286 -11.78 18.63 -4.79
C GLY A 286 -10.53 19.27 -4.17
N ASP A 287 -9.98 18.63 -3.15
CA ASP A 287 -8.79 19.13 -2.42
C ASP A 287 -7.45 18.64 -3.01
N ALA A 288 -7.45 17.54 -3.77
CA ALA A 288 -6.28 17.01 -4.44
C ALA A 288 -6.61 16.77 -5.91
N ALA A 289 -5.70 17.13 -6.80
CA ALA A 289 -5.81 16.83 -8.21
C ALA A 289 -4.57 16.05 -8.67
N GLY A 290 -4.78 15.13 -9.58
CA GLY A 290 -3.71 14.28 -10.06
C GLY A 290 -4.09 13.48 -11.29
N HIS A 291 -3.32 12.46 -11.52
CA HIS A 291 -3.53 11.46 -12.54
C HIS A 291 -3.32 10.09 -11.89
N PHE A 292 -4.30 9.21 -11.95
CA PHE A 292 -4.11 7.83 -11.53
C PHE A 292 -4.28 6.87 -12.68
N SER A 293 -3.61 5.74 -12.60
CA SER A 293 -3.75 4.63 -13.53
C SER A 293 -3.53 3.30 -12.83
N TYR A 294 -4.05 2.23 -13.40
CA TYR A 294 -3.83 0.87 -12.92
C TYR A 294 -3.07 0.06 -13.96
N ILE A 295 -2.17 -0.79 -13.48
CA ILE A 295 -1.58 -1.91 -14.21
C ILE A 295 -1.80 -3.19 -13.40
N GLU A 296 -1.66 -4.32 -14.05
CA GLU A 296 -1.67 -5.63 -13.39
C GLU A 296 -0.24 -6.20 -13.39
N ASP A 297 0.16 -6.79 -12.25
CA ASP A 297 1.35 -7.63 -12.23
C ASP A 297 1.11 -8.93 -13.04
N PRO A 298 2.12 -9.80 -13.22
CA PRO A 298 1.95 -11.02 -14.03
C PRO A 298 0.84 -11.97 -13.55
N ASP A 299 0.38 -11.88 -12.31
CA ASP A 299 -0.67 -12.73 -11.72
C ASP A 299 -2.02 -12.01 -11.56
N GLY A 300 -2.06 -10.73 -11.96
CA GLY A 300 -3.25 -9.89 -11.90
C GLY A 300 -3.41 -9.09 -10.61
N THR A 301 -2.36 -9.01 -9.78
CA THR A 301 -2.35 -8.10 -8.62
C THR A 301 -2.41 -6.66 -9.13
N LEU A 302 -3.35 -5.88 -8.59
CA LEU A 302 -3.54 -4.50 -9.01
C LEU A 302 -2.46 -3.59 -8.41
N ILE A 303 -1.78 -2.89 -9.30
CA ILE A 303 -0.81 -1.84 -8.97
C ILE A 303 -1.38 -0.52 -9.45
N GLU A 304 -1.57 0.39 -8.52
CA GLU A 304 -1.99 1.76 -8.82
C GLU A 304 -0.77 2.68 -8.95
N LEU A 305 -0.79 3.57 -9.92
CA LEU A 305 0.19 4.64 -10.11
C LEU A 305 -0.53 5.96 -9.93
N VAL A 306 -0.05 6.81 -9.03
CA VAL A 306 -0.65 8.13 -8.76
C VAL A 306 0.39 9.22 -8.95
N GLU A 307 0.14 10.12 -9.88
CA GLU A 307 0.90 11.35 -10.07
C GLU A 307 0.13 12.51 -9.45
N THR A 308 0.59 12.97 -8.29
CA THR A 308 -0.03 14.08 -7.57
C THR A 308 0.36 15.41 -8.22
N HIS A 309 -0.61 16.19 -8.68
CA HIS A 309 -0.39 17.48 -9.31
C HIS A 309 -0.56 18.66 -8.36
N LYS A 310 -1.42 18.52 -7.34
CA LYS A 310 -1.80 19.61 -6.44
C LYS A 310 -2.06 19.04 -5.04
N VAL A 311 -1.49 19.68 -4.03
CA VAL A 311 -1.66 19.30 -2.64
C VAL A 311 -2.15 20.48 -1.82
N PRO A 312 -3.19 20.34 -0.99
CA PRO A 312 -3.63 21.41 -0.11
C PRO A 312 -2.61 21.61 1.01
N ILE A 313 -2.22 22.86 1.27
CA ILE A 313 -1.40 23.26 2.41
C ILE A 313 -2.30 23.80 3.52
N VAL A 314 -3.16 24.76 3.19
CA VAL A 314 -4.16 25.33 4.10
C VAL A 314 -5.48 25.40 3.35
N LYS A 315 -6.32 24.36 3.50
CA LYS A 315 -7.60 24.24 2.79
C LYS A 315 -8.52 25.45 3.00
N SER A 316 -8.65 25.91 4.25
CA SER A 316 -9.50 27.04 4.62
C SER A 316 -9.13 28.37 3.95
N LEU A 317 -7.88 28.48 3.48
CA LEU A 317 -7.37 29.69 2.80
C LEU A 317 -7.18 29.46 1.30
N GLY A 318 -7.53 28.30 0.75
CA GLY A 318 -7.33 27.96 -0.67
C GLY A 318 -5.86 27.90 -1.09
N ILE A 319 -4.93 27.68 -0.15
CA ILE A 319 -3.48 27.64 -0.44
C ILE A 319 -3.10 26.21 -0.82
N TYR A 320 -2.64 26.07 -2.09
CA TYR A 320 -2.22 24.80 -2.67
C TYR A 320 -0.80 24.86 -3.20
N LEU A 321 -0.10 23.72 -3.12
CA LEU A 321 1.18 23.52 -3.77
C LEU A 321 0.99 22.84 -5.12
N ASN A 322 1.48 23.47 -6.18
CA ASN A 322 1.50 22.87 -7.52
C ASN A 322 2.81 22.08 -7.70
N LEU A 323 2.70 20.78 -7.98
CA LEU A 323 3.82 19.88 -8.15
C LEU A 323 4.24 19.67 -9.61
N LYS A 324 3.36 19.96 -10.60
CA LYS A 324 3.63 19.73 -12.04
C LYS A 324 4.87 20.43 -12.58
N LYS A 325 5.24 21.59 -12.03
CA LYS A 325 6.37 22.41 -12.49
C LYS A 325 7.64 22.22 -11.68
N ARG A 326 7.65 21.29 -10.73
CA ARG A 326 8.82 21.03 -9.87
C ARG A 326 9.75 20.03 -10.54
N ASP A 327 11.03 20.10 -10.13
CA ASP A 327 12.01 19.05 -10.43
C ASP A 327 11.52 17.72 -9.82
N PRO A 328 11.26 16.67 -10.62
CA PRO A 328 10.71 15.41 -10.15
C PRO A 328 11.62 14.65 -9.19
N TYR A 329 12.92 14.99 -9.16
CA TYR A 329 13.88 14.33 -8.26
C TYR A 329 14.01 15.01 -6.90
N LYS A 330 13.49 16.24 -6.74
CA LYS A 330 13.61 16.99 -5.49
C LYS A 330 12.48 16.70 -4.53
N THR A 331 12.82 16.31 -3.30
CA THR A 331 11.85 16.19 -2.21
C THR A 331 11.29 17.55 -1.80
N LEU A 332 10.10 17.54 -1.25
CA LEU A 332 9.50 18.72 -0.63
C LEU A 332 10.22 19.06 0.68
N PRO A 333 10.33 20.34 1.05
CA PRO A 333 10.85 20.71 2.36
C PRO A 333 10.11 19.99 3.48
N LYS A 334 10.83 19.42 4.45
CA LYS A 334 10.24 18.64 5.55
C LYS A 334 9.14 19.39 6.32
N TRP A 335 9.34 20.70 6.53
CA TRP A 335 8.31 21.51 7.23
C TRP A 335 6.98 21.54 6.47
N LEU A 336 7.04 21.57 5.14
CA LEU A 336 5.85 21.59 4.29
C LEU A 336 5.11 20.25 4.34
N VAL A 337 5.83 19.12 4.28
CA VAL A 337 5.22 17.79 4.42
C VAL A 337 4.68 17.60 5.85
N LYS A 338 5.37 18.12 6.88
CA LYS A 338 4.88 18.11 8.26
C LYS A 338 3.59 18.92 8.46
N SER A 339 3.33 19.93 7.62
CA SER A 339 2.07 20.70 7.70
C SER A 339 0.82 19.85 7.39
N LEU A 340 0.96 18.67 6.74
CA LEU A 340 -0.11 17.69 6.63
C LEU A 340 -0.65 17.28 8.01
N GLY A 341 0.14 17.42 9.08
CA GLY A 341 -0.29 17.23 10.46
C GLY A 341 -1.42 18.15 10.90
N LEU A 342 -1.72 19.23 10.17
CA LEU A 342 -2.93 20.05 10.40
C LEU A 342 -4.24 19.28 10.17
N HIS A 343 -4.16 18.17 9.41
CA HIS A 343 -5.29 17.27 9.15
C HIS A 343 -5.37 16.09 10.14
N LYS A 344 -4.65 16.17 11.29
CA LYS A 344 -4.74 15.15 12.34
C LYS A 344 -6.12 15.09 12.95
N VAL A 345 -6.65 13.89 13.04
CA VAL A 345 -7.90 13.55 13.73
C VAL A 345 -7.54 12.97 15.09
N SER A 346 -7.93 13.65 16.16
CA SER A 346 -7.61 13.26 17.55
C SER A 346 -8.69 12.44 18.24
N LYS A 347 -9.93 12.52 17.74
CA LYS A 347 -11.11 11.81 18.27
C LYS A 347 -11.70 10.88 17.22
N ASP A 348 -12.55 9.98 17.64
CA ASP A 348 -13.31 9.12 16.71
C ASP A 348 -14.22 9.97 15.82
N LEU A 349 -14.29 9.62 14.54
CA LEU A 349 -15.17 10.27 13.57
C LEU A 349 -16.63 9.93 13.82
#